data_a83a326059580d3b105c72e746e0a750
#
_entry.id   a83a326059580d3b105c72e746e0a750
#
_cell.length_a   1.000
_cell.length_b   1.000
_cell.length_c   1.000
_cell.angle_alpha   90.00
_cell.angle_beta   90.00
_cell.angle_gamma   90.00
#
_symmetry.space_group_name_H-M   'P 1'
#
loop_
_entity.id
_entity.type
_entity.pdbx_description
1 polymer ?
#
loop_
_entity_poly.entity_id
_entity_poly.type
_entity_poly.pdbx_seq_one_letter_code
_entity_poly.pdbx_strand_id
1 'polypeptide(L)'
;MSQKLNVLVWDENPPHAPKEIYPDQLRGAIAQGLQAFDKEGQLNVKVAHLDEADQGVPENLLASTDVLLWWGHARHGQVEDSLAQRVKKHVRERGMGFICLHSGHYSKTFQAVLGCTGHLKGGWREADDAEIITVCAPNHPIAAGVEDFTLEAEEMYGAPFEVPAPEVLVLQSQFTVGNEYFPCGICWTVGEGIDPEFTSGPGGGKGQGEGKGRVFYFRPGHETYKTYFDERVRRVIYNGVRWAGRLVG
;
A
#
# COMPACT_ATOMS: atom_id res chain seq x y z
N MET A 1 7.47 12.54 -24.67
CA MET A 1 7.80 12.00 -23.36
C MET A 1 6.53 11.37 -22.81
N SER A 2 6.56 10.11 -22.36
CA SER A 2 5.40 9.50 -21.71
C SER A 2 5.11 10.25 -20.41
N GLN A 3 3.84 10.47 -20.10
CA GLN A 3 3.43 11.11 -18.87
C GLN A 3 3.82 10.20 -17.69
N LYS A 4 4.43 10.79 -16.64
CA LYS A 4 4.84 10.05 -15.45
C LYS A 4 3.63 9.76 -14.55
N LEU A 5 3.68 8.65 -13.86
CA LEU A 5 2.71 8.29 -12.82
C LEU A 5 2.97 9.13 -11.56
N ASN A 6 1.98 9.89 -11.11
CA ASN A 6 2.04 10.66 -9.87
C ASN A 6 1.76 9.76 -8.67
N VAL A 7 2.76 9.56 -7.84
CA VAL A 7 2.71 8.69 -6.66
C VAL A 7 2.80 9.53 -5.41
N LEU A 8 1.85 9.36 -4.50
CA LEU A 8 1.88 9.99 -3.19
C LEU A 8 2.13 8.92 -2.12
N VAL A 9 3.20 9.08 -1.35
CA VAL A 9 3.50 8.23 -0.19
C VAL A 9 3.15 8.99 1.07
N TRP A 10 2.17 8.49 1.79
CA TRP A 10 1.68 9.09 3.01
C TRP A 10 1.94 8.17 4.21
N ASP A 11 2.36 8.77 5.33
CA ASP A 11 2.38 8.10 6.62
C ASP A 11 1.75 8.97 7.73
N GLU A 12 1.42 8.34 8.84
CA GLU A 12 0.85 9.04 10.00
C GLU A 12 1.87 9.88 10.78
N ASN A 13 3.12 10.02 10.29
CA ASN A 13 4.23 10.67 10.98
C ASN A 13 4.43 10.09 12.39
N PRO A 14 4.72 8.79 12.53
CA PRO A 14 4.73 8.11 13.82
C PRO A 14 5.85 8.66 14.71
N PRO A 15 5.53 9.26 15.88
CA PRO A 15 6.53 9.88 16.73
C PRO A 15 7.45 8.85 17.41
N HIS A 16 7.03 7.60 17.44
CA HIS A 16 7.75 6.49 18.07
C HIS A 16 8.61 5.68 17.08
N ALA A 17 8.54 5.97 15.78
CA ALA A 17 9.44 5.33 14.82
C ALA A 17 10.90 5.70 15.12
N PRO A 18 11.80 4.70 15.30
CA PRO A 18 13.18 4.96 15.63
C PRO A 18 13.89 5.72 14.50
N LYS A 19 14.41 6.92 14.82
CA LYS A 19 15.09 7.77 13.82
C LYS A 19 16.38 7.16 13.30
N GLU A 20 17.01 6.30 14.05
CA GLU A 20 18.19 5.53 13.64
C GLU A 20 17.86 4.50 12.55
N ILE A 21 16.59 4.07 12.46
CA ILE A 21 16.10 3.18 11.41
C ILE A 21 15.50 4.01 10.27
N TYR A 22 14.61 4.93 10.61
CA TYR A 22 13.83 5.74 9.67
C TYR A 22 14.08 7.24 9.88
N PRO A 23 15.25 7.79 9.49
CA PRO A 23 15.59 9.20 9.69
C PRO A 23 14.61 10.16 9.01
N ASP A 24 14.07 9.78 7.85
CA ASP A 24 13.08 10.52 7.07
C ASP A 24 11.68 9.91 7.17
N GLN A 25 11.40 9.21 8.29
CA GLN A 25 10.19 8.45 8.51
C GLN A 25 10.00 7.33 7.47
N LEU A 26 8.92 6.56 7.61
CA LEU A 26 8.64 5.43 6.73
C LEU A 26 8.35 5.89 5.29
N ARG A 27 7.64 7.01 5.14
CA ARG A 27 7.37 7.62 3.83
C ARG A 27 8.66 7.92 3.05
N GLY A 28 9.71 8.38 3.75
CA GLY A 28 11.01 8.67 3.14
C GLY A 28 11.70 7.40 2.64
N ALA A 29 11.74 6.34 3.46
CA ALA A 29 12.33 5.06 3.08
C ALA A 29 11.60 4.40 1.90
N ILE A 30 10.25 4.46 1.90
CA ILE A 30 9.42 3.95 0.81
C ILE A 30 9.68 4.76 -0.47
N ALA A 31 9.65 6.09 -0.39
CA ALA A 31 9.92 6.95 -1.55
C ALA A 31 11.31 6.72 -2.14
N GLN A 32 12.34 6.58 -1.29
CA GLN A 32 13.69 6.22 -1.71
C GLN A 32 13.73 4.87 -2.44
N GLY A 33 13.01 3.87 -1.91
CA GLY A 33 12.89 2.55 -2.55
C GLY A 33 12.28 2.64 -3.94
N LEU A 34 11.17 3.38 -4.09
CA LEU A 34 10.52 3.60 -5.38
C LEU A 34 11.45 4.28 -6.38
N GLN A 35 12.15 5.34 -5.97
CA GLN A 35 13.11 6.06 -6.83
C GLN A 35 14.29 5.17 -7.24
N ALA A 36 14.78 4.31 -6.33
CA ALA A 36 15.88 3.40 -6.60
C ALA A 36 15.52 2.34 -7.66
N PHE A 37 14.27 1.90 -7.69
CA PHE A 37 13.78 0.91 -8.67
C PHE A 37 13.31 1.54 -9.99
N ASP A 38 12.95 2.82 -10.00
CA ASP A 38 12.44 3.53 -11.20
C ASP A 38 13.56 3.94 -12.17
N LYS A 39 14.20 2.95 -12.78
CA LYS A 39 15.30 3.18 -13.74
C LYS A 39 14.87 3.90 -15.03
N GLU A 40 13.59 3.80 -15.36
CA GLU A 40 13.01 4.40 -16.58
C GLU A 40 12.46 5.81 -16.34
N GLY A 41 12.47 6.28 -15.09
CA GLY A 41 11.95 7.59 -14.72
C GLY A 41 10.46 7.78 -14.96
N GLN A 42 9.69 6.70 -14.75
CA GLN A 42 8.24 6.66 -14.97
C GLN A 42 7.42 7.21 -13.81
N LEU A 43 8.04 7.40 -12.63
CA LEU A 43 7.36 7.85 -11.42
C LEU A 43 7.68 9.32 -11.09
N ASN A 44 6.69 10.03 -10.57
CA ASN A 44 6.83 11.32 -9.91
C ASN A 44 6.37 11.12 -8.46
N VAL A 45 7.34 10.86 -7.56
CA VAL A 45 7.05 10.48 -6.16
C VAL A 45 7.07 11.73 -5.28
N LYS A 46 5.97 11.93 -4.54
CA LYS A 46 5.83 12.92 -3.47
C LYS A 46 5.58 12.22 -2.15
N VAL A 47 5.92 12.89 -1.06
CA VAL A 47 5.65 12.42 0.31
C VAL A 47 4.76 13.42 1.03
N ALA A 48 3.93 12.94 1.96
CA ALA A 48 3.11 13.75 2.83
C ALA A 48 2.84 13.01 4.14
N HIS A 49 2.31 13.71 5.13
CA HIS A 49 2.01 13.09 6.43
C HIS A 49 0.84 13.74 7.17
N LEU A 50 0.37 13.05 8.20
CA LEU A 50 -0.80 13.41 8.99
C LEU A 50 -0.76 14.83 9.60
N ASP A 51 0.42 15.32 10.00
CA ASP A 51 0.55 16.60 10.72
C ASP A 51 0.67 17.83 9.79
N GLU A 52 0.58 17.64 8.47
CA GLU A 52 0.52 18.73 7.50
C GLU A 52 -0.91 19.30 7.40
N ALA A 53 -1.03 20.48 6.76
CA ALA A 53 -2.33 21.04 6.43
C ALA A 53 -3.15 20.04 5.58
N ASP A 54 -4.46 19.98 5.83
CA ASP A 54 -5.36 18.99 5.21
C ASP A 54 -4.85 17.54 5.37
N GLN A 55 -4.12 17.30 6.49
CA GLN A 55 -3.48 16.01 6.79
C GLN A 55 -2.56 15.51 5.65
N GLY A 56 -1.91 16.43 4.95
CA GLY A 56 -1.00 16.17 3.84
C GLY A 56 -1.67 15.77 2.52
N VAL A 57 -3.00 15.72 2.47
CA VAL A 57 -3.75 15.24 1.30
C VAL A 57 -4.86 16.22 0.88
N PRO A 58 -4.52 17.47 0.52
CA PRO A 58 -5.52 18.40 0.01
C PRO A 58 -6.11 17.90 -1.32
N GLU A 59 -7.35 18.32 -1.62
CA GLU A 59 -8.11 17.83 -2.77
C GLU A 59 -7.37 17.99 -4.10
N ASN A 60 -6.71 19.11 -4.32
CA ASN A 60 -5.95 19.35 -5.56
C ASN A 60 -4.75 18.40 -5.74
N LEU A 61 -4.10 18.00 -4.64
CA LEU A 61 -3.04 17.00 -4.69
C LEU A 61 -3.63 15.62 -4.98
N LEU A 62 -4.70 15.25 -4.27
CA LEU A 62 -5.36 13.97 -4.45
C LEU A 62 -5.93 13.81 -5.87
N ALA A 63 -6.53 14.87 -6.44
CA ALA A 63 -7.04 14.87 -7.80
C ALA A 63 -5.97 14.62 -8.87
N SER A 64 -4.71 14.99 -8.59
CA SER A 64 -3.57 14.75 -9.48
C SER A 64 -2.76 13.49 -9.15
N THR A 65 -3.12 12.75 -8.11
CA THR A 65 -2.43 11.53 -7.67
C THR A 65 -2.99 10.32 -8.43
N ASP A 66 -2.12 9.53 -9.03
CA ASP A 66 -2.49 8.30 -9.73
C ASP A 66 -2.44 7.08 -8.80
N VAL A 67 -1.49 7.05 -7.85
CA VAL A 67 -1.38 6.00 -6.83
C VAL A 67 -1.07 6.61 -5.47
N LEU A 68 -1.88 6.27 -4.47
CA LEU A 68 -1.67 6.63 -3.06
C LEU A 68 -1.18 5.41 -2.28
N LEU A 69 0.01 5.53 -1.65
CA LEU A 69 0.47 4.59 -0.64
C LEU A 69 0.12 5.15 0.75
N TRP A 70 -0.46 4.29 1.57
CA TRP A 70 -0.95 4.64 2.90
C TRP A 70 -0.32 3.73 3.95
N TRP A 71 0.53 4.31 4.79
CA TRP A 71 1.07 3.65 5.96
C TRP A 71 0.48 4.25 7.24
N GLY A 72 0.04 3.42 8.18
CA GLY A 72 -0.45 3.86 9.48
C GLY A 72 -0.35 2.73 10.50
N HIS A 73 -0.22 3.06 11.78
CA HIS A 73 -0.10 2.10 12.87
C HIS A 73 -0.86 2.52 14.13
N ALA A 74 -0.54 3.67 14.71
CA ALA A 74 -1.06 4.07 16.02
C ALA A 74 -2.01 5.29 15.99
N ARG A 75 -2.04 6.05 14.89
CA ARG A 75 -2.74 7.32 14.81
C ARG A 75 -3.98 7.31 13.92
N HIS A 76 -4.53 6.12 13.60
CA HIS A 76 -5.70 5.95 12.73
C HIS A 76 -6.90 6.80 13.14
N GLY A 77 -7.13 6.94 14.45
CA GLY A 77 -8.22 7.76 15.01
C GLY A 77 -8.11 9.25 14.74
N GLN A 78 -6.90 9.76 14.44
CA GLN A 78 -6.64 11.17 14.15
C GLN A 78 -6.90 11.53 12.68
N VAL A 79 -7.05 10.54 11.80
CA VAL A 79 -7.45 10.76 10.41
C VAL A 79 -8.91 11.24 10.38
N GLU A 80 -9.17 12.34 9.71
CA GLU A 80 -10.51 12.87 9.54
C GLU A 80 -11.37 11.96 8.64
N ASP A 81 -12.64 11.80 9.00
CA ASP A 81 -13.59 11.02 8.20
C ASP A 81 -13.76 11.63 6.80
N SER A 82 -13.70 12.96 6.70
CA SER A 82 -13.75 13.69 5.44
C SER A 82 -12.60 13.30 4.51
N LEU A 83 -11.38 13.14 5.02
CA LEU A 83 -10.23 12.66 4.24
C LEU A 83 -10.46 11.22 3.77
N ALA A 84 -10.90 10.34 4.67
CA ALA A 84 -11.17 8.95 4.30
C ALA A 84 -12.22 8.83 3.19
N GLN A 85 -13.28 9.67 3.23
CA GLN A 85 -14.30 9.70 2.19
C GLN A 85 -13.78 10.29 0.87
N ARG A 86 -12.92 11.31 0.91
CA ARG A 86 -12.27 11.83 -0.30
C ARG A 86 -11.41 10.77 -0.98
N VAL A 87 -10.55 10.07 -0.22
CA VAL A 87 -9.74 8.98 -0.77
C VAL A 87 -10.62 7.89 -1.36
N LYS A 88 -11.66 7.44 -0.62
CA LYS A 88 -12.63 6.47 -1.14
C LYS A 88 -13.20 6.90 -2.50
N LYS A 89 -13.63 8.16 -2.62
CA LYS A 89 -14.19 8.72 -3.86
C LYS A 89 -13.17 8.59 -5.01
N HIS A 90 -11.94 9.05 -4.79
CA HIS A 90 -10.91 8.99 -5.83
C HIS A 90 -10.55 7.55 -6.24
N VAL A 91 -10.52 6.61 -5.29
CA VAL A 91 -10.27 5.20 -5.60
C VAL A 91 -11.45 4.58 -6.35
N ARG A 92 -12.67 4.74 -5.85
CA ARG A 92 -13.83 3.98 -6.35
C ARG A 92 -14.52 4.62 -7.56
N GLU A 93 -14.44 5.94 -7.71
CA GLU A 93 -15.12 6.66 -8.80
C GLU A 93 -14.13 7.08 -9.89
N ARG A 94 -12.92 7.55 -9.51
CA ARG A 94 -11.91 8.01 -10.47
C ARG A 94 -10.93 6.90 -10.88
N GLY A 95 -10.83 5.82 -10.12
CA GLY A 95 -9.94 4.70 -10.42
C GLY A 95 -8.49 4.90 -9.95
N MET A 96 -8.25 5.81 -9.00
CA MET A 96 -6.94 5.97 -8.37
C MET A 96 -6.48 4.65 -7.73
N GLY A 97 -5.22 4.28 -7.94
CA GLY A 97 -4.60 3.14 -7.26
C GLY A 97 -4.42 3.42 -5.77
N PHE A 98 -4.63 2.39 -4.94
CA PHE A 98 -4.45 2.51 -3.49
C PHE A 98 -3.64 1.34 -2.95
N ILE A 99 -2.53 1.65 -2.27
CA ILE A 99 -1.68 0.64 -1.63
C ILE A 99 -1.70 0.88 -0.13
N CYS A 100 -2.23 -0.08 0.60
CA CYS A 100 -2.26 -0.05 2.05
C CYS A 100 -1.12 -0.89 2.62
N LEU A 101 -0.33 -0.31 3.48
CA LEU A 101 0.85 -0.92 4.06
C LEU A 101 0.65 -1.17 5.55
N HIS A 102 1.12 -2.32 6.00
CA HIS A 102 1.21 -2.73 7.40
C HIS A 102 -0.13 -2.58 8.14
N SER A 103 -0.16 -1.95 9.33
CA SER A 103 -1.37 -1.69 10.12
C SER A 103 -2.33 -0.72 9.47
N GLY A 104 -2.00 -0.15 8.32
CA GLY A 104 -2.90 0.70 7.55
C GLY A 104 -4.28 0.08 7.28
N HIS A 105 -4.42 -1.24 7.42
CA HIS A 105 -5.71 -1.94 7.34
C HIS A 105 -6.73 -1.49 8.42
N TYR A 106 -6.28 -0.96 9.56
CA TYR A 106 -7.15 -0.36 10.58
C TYR A 106 -7.50 1.10 10.28
N SER A 107 -6.89 1.72 9.27
CA SER A 107 -7.18 3.12 8.95
C SER A 107 -8.62 3.29 8.44
N LYS A 108 -9.24 4.42 8.81
CA LYS A 108 -10.54 4.82 8.28
C LYS A 108 -10.55 4.83 6.75
N THR A 109 -9.41 5.15 6.15
CA THR A 109 -9.21 5.21 4.69
C THR A 109 -9.36 3.84 4.05
N PHE A 110 -8.63 2.83 4.54
CA PHE A 110 -8.73 1.45 4.03
C PHE A 110 -10.13 0.87 4.24
N GLN A 111 -10.68 1.07 5.45
CA GLN A 111 -12.03 0.61 5.77
C GLN A 111 -13.08 1.23 4.84
N ALA A 112 -12.99 2.54 4.58
CA ALA A 112 -13.91 3.23 3.68
C ALA A 112 -13.77 2.76 2.23
N VAL A 113 -12.54 2.56 1.75
CA VAL A 113 -12.25 2.10 0.38
C VAL A 113 -12.80 0.70 0.13
N LEU A 114 -12.57 -0.25 1.05
CA LEU A 114 -13.01 -1.64 0.89
C LEU A 114 -14.40 -1.95 1.44
N GLY A 115 -14.95 -1.10 2.31
CA GLY A 115 -16.22 -1.36 2.99
C GLY A 115 -16.12 -2.51 4.02
N CYS A 116 -15.03 -2.56 4.77
CA CYS A 116 -14.73 -3.63 5.73
C CYS A 116 -14.28 -3.06 7.07
N THR A 117 -14.12 -3.92 8.08
CA THR A 117 -13.57 -3.55 9.39
C THR A 117 -12.04 -3.59 9.42
N GLY A 118 -11.43 -4.41 8.57
CA GLY A 118 -9.99 -4.65 8.57
C GLY A 118 -9.47 -5.37 9.83
N HIS A 119 -10.33 -6.00 10.65
CA HIS A 119 -9.91 -6.63 11.90
C HIS A 119 -9.08 -7.89 11.70
N LEU A 120 -8.11 -8.08 12.60
CA LEU A 120 -7.32 -9.30 12.75
C LEU A 120 -7.97 -10.16 13.85
N LYS A 121 -8.72 -11.20 13.49
CA LYS A 121 -9.38 -12.08 14.47
C LYS A 121 -8.43 -13.03 15.17
N GLY A 122 -7.29 -13.35 14.56
CA GLY A 122 -6.21 -14.12 15.16
C GLY A 122 -5.25 -13.28 16.00
N GLY A 123 -5.51 -11.97 16.14
CA GLY A 123 -4.66 -11.06 16.89
C GLY A 123 -3.35 -10.70 16.19
N TRP A 124 -2.42 -10.20 16.97
CA TRP A 124 -1.09 -9.79 16.53
C TRP A 124 -0.05 -10.09 17.62
N ARG A 125 1.22 -10.16 17.25
CA ARG A 125 2.33 -10.37 18.16
C ARG A 125 3.59 -9.67 17.67
N GLU A 126 4.17 -8.84 18.51
CA GLU A 126 5.49 -8.25 18.29
C GLU A 126 6.52 -9.02 19.16
N ALA A 127 7.29 -9.91 18.54
CA ALA A 127 8.21 -10.80 19.22
C ALA A 127 9.41 -11.16 18.34
N ASP A 128 9.87 -10.24 17.50
CA ASP A 128 10.98 -10.48 16.55
C ASP A 128 10.79 -11.78 15.75
N ASP A 129 9.56 -12.04 15.31
CA ASP A 129 9.18 -13.27 14.64
C ASP A 129 9.69 -13.28 13.19
N ALA A 130 10.42 -14.32 12.81
CA ALA A 130 10.82 -14.45 11.42
C ALA A 130 9.60 -14.76 10.54
N GLU A 131 9.50 -14.03 9.43
CA GLU A 131 8.42 -14.16 8.47
C GLU A 131 8.92 -14.77 7.17
N ILE A 132 8.42 -15.94 6.83
CA ILE A 132 8.63 -16.59 5.53
C ILE A 132 7.53 -16.11 4.60
N ILE A 133 7.91 -15.45 3.50
CA ILE A 133 6.98 -14.96 2.49
C ILE A 133 7.08 -15.86 1.25
N THR A 134 5.95 -16.45 0.89
CA THR A 134 5.80 -17.33 -0.27
C THR A 134 5.02 -16.63 -1.38
N VAL A 135 5.52 -16.76 -2.62
CA VAL A 135 4.87 -16.24 -3.82
C VAL A 135 3.77 -17.21 -4.26
N CYS A 136 2.50 -16.80 -4.08
CA CYS A 136 1.33 -17.61 -4.42
C CYS A 136 0.85 -17.41 -5.87
N ALA A 137 1.11 -16.24 -6.45
CA ALA A 137 0.72 -15.92 -7.83
C ALA A 137 1.93 -15.43 -8.65
N PRO A 138 2.83 -16.32 -9.10
CA PRO A 138 4.09 -15.95 -9.75
C PRO A 138 3.91 -15.21 -11.08
N ASN A 139 2.77 -15.38 -11.74
CA ASN A 139 2.45 -14.68 -12.99
C ASN A 139 1.78 -13.31 -12.78
N HIS A 140 1.46 -12.93 -11.54
CA HIS A 140 0.89 -11.62 -11.25
C HIS A 140 1.96 -10.53 -11.36
N PRO A 141 1.68 -9.34 -11.94
CA PRO A 141 2.66 -8.27 -12.11
C PRO A 141 3.40 -7.86 -10.83
N ILE A 142 2.74 -7.92 -9.68
CA ILE A 142 3.35 -7.62 -8.37
C ILE A 142 4.46 -8.62 -8.02
N ALA A 143 4.34 -9.87 -8.45
CA ALA A 143 5.33 -10.92 -8.21
C ALA A 143 6.51 -10.88 -9.20
N ALA A 144 6.53 -9.97 -10.17
CA ALA A 144 7.56 -9.94 -11.19
C ALA A 144 8.98 -9.75 -10.59
N GLY A 145 9.84 -10.76 -10.76
CA GLY A 145 11.20 -10.78 -10.20
C GLY A 145 11.24 -10.89 -8.67
N VAL A 146 10.19 -11.41 -8.06
CA VAL A 146 10.12 -11.75 -6.63
C VAL A 146 10.12 -13.26 -6.51
N GLU A 147 10.99 -13.79 -5.68
CA GLU A 147 11.04 -15.19 -5.26
C GLU A 147 10.59 -15.29 -3.80
N ASP A 148 10.41 -16.50 -3.27
CA ASP A 148 10.16 -16.71 -1.85
C ASP A 148 11.33 -16.15 -1.02
N PHE A 149 11.02 -15.51 0.10
CA PHE A 149 12.04 -14.89 0.93
C PHE A 149 11.64 -14.87 2.40
N THR A 150 12.63 -14.67 3.28
CA THR A 150 12.42 -14.55 4.71
C THR A 150 12.86 -13.18 5.20
N LEU A 151 12.02 -12.51 5.99
CA LEU A 151 12.38 -11.38 6.82
C LEU A 151 12.76 -11.93 8.20
N GLU A 152 13.90 -11.46 8.75
CA GLU A 152 14.45 -12.00 9.99
C GLU A 152 13.59 -11.69 11.20
N ALA A 153 12.90 -10.55 11.19
CA ALA A 153 12.01 -10.11 12.25
C ALA A 153 10.88 -9.25 11.69
N GLU A 154 9.66 -9.55 12.09
CA GLU A 154 8.45 -8.79 11.75
C GLU A 154 7.36 -8.99 12.81
N GLU A 155 6.38 -8.08 12.82
CA GLU A 155 5.18 -8.23 13.63
C GLU A 155 4.24 -9.27 13.00
N MET A 156 3.85 -10.30 13.76
CA MET A 156 2.90 -11.32 13.32
C MET A 156 1.48 -10.78 13.31
N TYR A 157 0.75 -11.05 12.23
CA TYR A 157 -0.70 -10.89 12.13
C TYR A 157 -1.38 -12.25 11.97
N GLY A 158 -2.46 -12.45 12.74
CA GLY A 158 -3.22 -13.69 12.78
C GLY A 158 -4.52 -13.62 11.97
N ALA A 159 -4.72 -14.62 11.12
CA ALA A 159 -6.00 -14.82 10.44
C ALA A 159 -7.08 -15.37 11.41
N PRO A 160 -8.38 -15.17 11.14
CA PRO A 160 -8.99 -14.54 9.97
C PRO A 160 -8.75 -13.03 9.88
N PHE A 161 -8.59 -12.54 8.67
CA PHE A 161 -8.52 -11.12 8.33
C PHE A 161 -9.87 -10.66 7.77
N GLU A 162 -10.55 -9.72 8.45
CA GLU A 162 -11.90 -9.27 8.08
C GLU A 162 -11.88 -8.25 6.93
N VAL A 163 -11.62 -8.75 5.75
CA VAL A 163 -11.69 -8.02 4.48
C VAL A 163 -12.56 -8.76 3.48
N PRO A 164 -13.06 -8.11 2.43
CA PRO A 164 -13.72 -8.81 1.33
C PRO A 164 -12.80 -9.89 0.74
N ALA A 165 -13.38 -10.95 0.19
CA ALA A 165 -12.58 -11.97 -0.49
C ALA A 165 -11.67 -11.31 -1.54
N PRO A 166 -10.34 -11.49 -1.47
CA PRO A 166 -9.43 -10.90 -2.44
C PRO A 166 -9.60 -11.56 -3.81
N GLU A 167 -9.41 -10.77 -4.87
CA GLU A 167 -9.39 -11.30 -6.23
C GLU A 167 -8.13 -12.15 -6.46
N VAL A 168 -7.00 -11.73 -5.86
CA VAL A 168 -5.73 -12.44 -5.96
C VAL A 168 -5.01 -12.44 -4.62
N LEU A 169 -4.57 -13.62 -4.18
CA LEU A 169 -3.55 -13.81 -3.16
C LEU A 169 -2.19 -13.87 -3.88
N VAL A 170 -1.42 -12.80 -3.81
CA VAL A 170 -0.10 -12.73 -4.47
C VAL A 170 0.99 -13.30 -3.58
N LEU A 171 0.95 -12.95 -2.28
CA LEU A 171 1.97 -13.33 -1.29
C LEU A 171 1.29 -13.82 -0.01
N GLN A 172 1.87 -14.85 0.61
CA GLN A 172 1.45 -15.40 1.90
C GLN A 172 2.61 -15.41 2.88
N SER A 173 2.35 -14.97 4.10
CA SER A 173 3.27 -15.09 5.24
C SER A 173 3.08 -16.41 5.98
N GLN A 174 4.19 -16.94 6.50
CA GLN A 174 4.23 -17.91 7.58
C GLN A 174 5.15 -17.38 8.67
N PHE A 175 4.65 -17.26 9.89
CA PHE A 175 5.44 -16.84 11.05
C PHE A 175 6.00 -18.04 11.79
N THR A 176 7.27 -17.98 12.15
CA THR A 176 8.01 -19.17 12.60
C THR A 176 7.75 -19.54 14.05
N VAL A 177 7.39 -18.58 14.92
CA VAL A 177 7.20 -18.82 16.35
C VAL A 177 5.93 -19.64 16.63
N GLY A 178 4.78 -19.26 16.06
CA GLY A 178 3.51 -19.92 16.28
C GLY A 178 2.99 -20.67 15.06
N ASN A 179 3.73 -20.66 13.95
CA ASN A 179 3.34 -21.28 12.68
C ASN A 179 2.02 -20.73 12.10
N GLU A 180 1.75 -19.45 12.36
CA GLU A 180 0.57 -18.77 11.82
C GLU A 180 0.79 -18.45 10.33
N TYR A 181 -0.30 -18.51 9.54
CA TYR A 181 -0.33 -18.09 8.16
C TYR A 181 -1.19 -16.84 8.00
N PHE A 182 -0.75 -15.91 7.15
CA PHE A 182 -1.48 -14.67 6.88
C PHE A 182 -1.37 -14.25 5.41
N PRO A 183 -2.47 -13.79 4.77
CA PRO A 183 -2.44 -13.29 3.40
C PRO A 183 -1.77 -11.91 3.36
N CYS A 184 -0.44 -11.89 3.23
CA CYS A 184 0.36 -10.68 3.37
C CYS A 184 0.42 -9.79 2.12
N GLY A 185 0.07 -10.32 0.95
CA GLY A 185 0.00 -9.57 -0.31
C GLY A 185 -1.26 -9.92 -1.08
N ILE A 186 -2.29 -9.08 -1.01
CA ILE A 186 -3.61 -9.35 -1.60
C ILE A 186 -4.16 -8.16 -2.37
N CYS A 187 -4.94 -8.45 -3.41
CA CYS A 187 -5.43 -7.46 -4.37
C CYS A 187 -6.94 -7.48 -4.54
N TRP A 188 -7.48 -6.30 -4.82
CA TRP A 188 -8.87 -6.07 -5.21
C TRP A 188 -8.95 -5.03 -6.33
N THR A 189 -10.04 -5.08 -7.07
CA THR A 189 -10.50 -4.01 -7.96
C THR A 189 -11.84 -3.50 -7.45
N VAL A 190 -11.92 -2.20 -7.11
CA VAL A 190 -13.10 -1.64 -6.45
C VAL A 190 -13.65 -0.45 -7.21
N GLY A 191 -14.97 -0.23 -7.13
CA GLY A 191 -15.66 0.89 -7.75
C GLY A 191 -16.67 0.45 -8.80
N GLU A 192 -17.42 1.44 -9.30
CA GLU A 192 -18.53 1.26 -10.25
C GLU A 192 -18.32 2.21 -11.44
N GLY A 193 -18.07 1.66 -12.61
CA GLY A 193 -18.03 2.42 -13.86
C GLY A 193 -16.72 3.19 -14.12
N ILE A 194 -16.69 3.91 -15.22
CA ILE A 194 -15.55 4.71 -15.71
C ILE A 194 -15.72 6.15 -15.26
N ASP A 195 -14.67 6.75 -14.68
CA ASP A 195 -14.59 8.19 -14.54
C ASP A 195 -13.95 8.77 -15.81
N PRO A 196 -14.71 9.52 -16.64
CA PRO A 196 -14.17 10.10 -17.86
C PRO A 196 -13.11 11.17 -17.62
N GLU A 197 -13.01 11.73 -16.41
CA GLU A 197 -11.99 12.71 -16.04
C GLU A 197 -10.66 12.07 -15.67
N PHE A 198 -10.65 10.78 -15.35
CA PHE A 198 -9.42 10.04 -15.06
C PHE A 198 -8.73 9.58 -16.34
N THR A 199 -8.37 10.53 -17.17
CA THR A 199 -7.70 10.25 -18.46
C THR A 199 -6.26 10.74 -18.53
N SER A 200 -5.73 11.37 -17.48
CA SER A 200 -4.51 12.15 -17.57
C SER A 200 -3.23 11.45 -17.13
N GLY A 201 -3.31 10.35 -16.40
CA GLY A 201 -2.13 9.58 -15.99
C GLY A 201 -1.75 8.46 -16.96
N PRO A 202 -0.52 7.91 -16.89
CA PRO A 202 -0.12 6.77 -17.72
C PRO A 202 -0.99 5.53 -17.48
N GLY A 203 -1.57 5.41 -16.29
CA GLY A 203 -2.57 4.42 -15.94
C GLY A 203 -4.00 4.87 -16.19
N GLY A 204 -4.18 6.14 -16.55
CA GLY A 204 -5.50 6.76 -16.77
C GLY A 204 -6.20 6.16 -17.97
N GLY A 205 -7.11 5.46 -17.68
CA GLY A 205 -8.26 5.00 -18.29
C GLY A 205 -8.55 5.17 -19.75
N LYS A 206 -7.65 5.09 -20.65
CA LYS A 206 -8.04 4.86 -22.04
C LYS A 206 -8.69 3.46 -22.18
N GLY A 207 -9.86 3.32 -21.59
CA GLY A 207 -10.66 2.10 -21.70
C GLY A 207 -10.16 0.90 -20.92
N GLN A 208 -9.19 1.06 -19.99
CA GLN A 208 -8.58 -0.08 -19.34
C GLN A 208 -9.00 -0.30 -17.88
N GLY A 209 -9.68 0.62 -17.28
CA GLY A 209 -9.93 0.46 -15.85
C GLY A 209 -11.40 0.44 -15.48
N GLU A 210 -12.28 0.64 -16.40
CA GLU A 210 -13.71 0.69 -16.06
C GLU A 210 -14.01 1.61 -14.85
N GLY A 211 -13.16 2.64 -14.60
CA GLY A 211 -13.26 3.54 -13.46
C GLY A 211 -13.01 2.91 -12.11
N LYS A 212 -12.48 1.70 -12.06
CA LYS A 212 -12.23 0.97 -10.83
C LYS A 212 -10.80 1.18 -10.33
N GLY A 213 -10.65 1.51 -9.04
CA GLY A 213 -9.35 1.58 -8.39
C GLY A 213 -8.79 0.19 -8.12
N ARG A 214 -7.51 -0.01 -8.42
CA ARG A 214 -6.78 -1.21 -7.99
C ARG A 214 -6.26 -0.99 -6.59
N VAL A 215 -6.55 -1.91 -5.68
CA VAL A 215 -6.15 -1.89 -4.27
C VAL A 215 -5.20 -3.03 -4.00
N PHE A 216 -4.04 -2.72 -3.43
CA PHE A 216 -3.08 -3.70 -2.96
C PHE A 216 -2.85 -3.50 -1.47
N TYR A 217 -2.97 -4.56 -0.68
CA TYR A 217 -2.56 -4.60 0.71
C TYR A 217 -1.27 -5.39 0.83
N PHE A 218 -0.29 -4.83 1.54
CA PHE A 218 0.98 -5.50 1.84
C PHE A 218 1.32 -5.35 3.32
N ARG A 219 1.35 -6.48 4.03
CA ARG A 219 1.45 -6.52 5.49
C ARG A 219 2.81 -6.11 6.05
N PRO A 220 3.99 -6.56 5.53
CA PRO A 220 5.27 -6.25 6.14
C PRO A 220 5.51 -4.76 6.31
N GLY A 221 6.22 -4.36 7.37
CA GLY A 221 6.68 -2.97 7.50
C GLY A 221 6.36 -2.30 8.83
N HIS A 222 6.50 -3.01 9.95
CA HIS A 222 6.48 -2.40 11.26
C HIS A 222 7.65 -1.42 11.43
N GLU A 223 7.42 -0.29 12.08
CA GLU A 223 8.38 0.82 12.16
C GLU A 223 9.64 0.52 12.95
N THR A 224 9.65 -0.53 13.77
CA THR A 224 10.83 -0.95 14.53
C THR A 224 11.80 -1.81 13.74
N TYR A 225 11.39 -2.30 12.56
CA TYR A 225 12.22 -3.16 11.70
C TYR A 225 12.66 -2.43 10.42
N LYS A 226 13.81 -2.82 9.85
CA LYS A 226 14.38 -2.23 8.64
C LYS A 226 13.71 -2.69 7.33
N THR A 227 12.46 -3.10 7.41
CA THR A 227 11.72 -3.78 6.35
C THR A 227 11.68 -3.00 5.05
N TYR A 228 11.48 -1.67 5.10
CA TYR A 228 11.45 -0.84 3.89
C TYR A 228 12.83 -0.55 3.28
N PHE A 229 13.91 -1.12 3.86
CA PHE A 229 15.25 -1.13 3.26
C PHE A 229 15.60 -2.48 2.61
N ASP A 230 14.79 -3.53 2.81
CA ASP A 230 14.96 -4.81 2.13
C ASP A 230 14.60 -4.66 0.64
N GLU A 231 15.51 -5.08 -0.25
CA GLU A 231 15.32 -4.91 -1.69
C GLU A 231 14.15 -5.72 -2.25
N ARG A 232 13.82 -6.86 -1.63
CA ARG A 232 12.69 -7.72 -2.04
C ARG A 232 11.37 -7.05 -1.68
N VAL A 233 11.27 -6.47 -0.49
CA VAL A 233 10.13 -5.64 -0.06
C VAL A 233 9.97 -4.42 -0.96
N ARG A 234 11.06 -3.70 -1.24
CA ARG A 234 11.08 -2.56 -2.16
C ARG A 234 10.59 -2.93 -3.56
N ARG A 235 11.00 -4.10 -4.05
CA ARG A 235 10.54 -4.62 -5.36
C ARG A 235 9.04 -4.89 -5.34
N VAL A 236 8.52 -5.56 -4.32
CA VAL A 236 7.07 -5.81 -4.18
C VAL A 236 6.30 -4.50 -4.20
N ILE A 237 6.72 -3.50 -3.42
CA ILE A 237 6.05 -2.18 -3.37
C ILE A 237 6.15 -1.46 -4.71
N TYR A 238 7.31 -1.44 -5.36
CA TYR A 238 7.49 -0.85 -6.68
C TYR A 238 6.59 -1.50 -7.75
N ASN A 239 6.54 -2.82 -7.77
CA ASN A 239 5.65 -3.57 -8.66
C ASN A 239 4.18 -3.28 -8.35
N GLY A 240 3.82 -3.17 -7.06
CA GLY A 240 2.49 -2.77 -6.60
C GLY A 240 2.07 -1.41 -7.13
N VAL A 241 2.97 -0.42 -7.09
CA VAL A 241 2.74 0.92 -7.65
C VAL A 241 2.49 0.85 -9.16
N ARG A 242 3.30 0.12 -9.90
CA ARG A 242 3.14 -0.02 -11.35
C ARG A 242 1.83 -0.73 -11.72
N TRP A 243 1.45 -1.76 -10.95
CA TRP A 243 0.20 -2.47 -11.15
C TRP A 243 -1.01 -1.61 -10.77
N ALA A 244 -1.00 -0.95 -9.60
CA ALA A 244 -2.10 -0.11 -9.15
C ALA A 244 -2.28 1.12 -10.06
N GLY A 245 -1.18 1.66 -10.58
CA GLY A 245 -1.16 2.76 -11.55
C GLY A 245 -1.33 2.32 -13.01
N ARG A 246 -1.58 1.03 -13.29
CA ARG A 246 -1.82 0.47 -14.64
C ARG A 246 -0.67 0.67 -15.63
N LEU A 247 0.57 0.79 -15.17
CA LEU A 247 1.75 0.73 -16.05
C LEU A 247 2.01 -0.69 -16.53
N VAL A 248 1.52 -1.69 -15.79
CA VAL A 248 1.58 -3.12 -16.11
C VAL A 248 0.21 -3.73 -15.84
N GLY A 249 -0.19 -4.68 -16.66
CA GLY A 249 -1.51 -5.29 -16.64
C GLY A 249 -1.61 -6.54 -15.83
#